data_f0b93dbf87d17a2f356bfa61fcd903ff
#
_entry.id   f0b93dbf87d17a2f356bfa61fcd903ff
#
_cell.length_a   1.000
_cell.length_b   1.000
_cell.length_c   1.000
_cell.angle_alpha   90.00
_cell.angle_beta   90.00
_cell.angle_gamma   90.00
#
_symmetry.space_group_name_H-M   'P 1'
#
loop_
_entity.id
_entity.type
_entity.pdbx_description
1 polymer ?
#
loop_
_entity_poly.entity_id
_entity_poly.type
_entity_poly.pdbx_seq_one_letter_code
_entity_poly.pdbx_strand_id
1 'polypeptide(L)'
;MTAPVPPLRARPLATMRDMGMGDMGMDHGAMGHGMTAPGEPMRHSMRDMKSAPTVKDTPTVQSISPMPVDRTGEPGQGLEDVADALTYRDLVALDRNPDTRVPSRQMQIHLTGNMERYMWAFDGMKMNEVTAPIPFTLGERVRVTLVNDTMMTHPIHLHGHFFELVTGKGDHAPRKHTVNVQPGGEVTFDLTADAPGDWAFHCHLLYHMHAGMMQVVTVRAAEDVA
;
A
#
# COMPACT_ATOMS: atom_id res chain seq x y z
N MET A 1 30.74 -10.20 -27.10
CA MET A 1 29.72 -11.27 -27.06
C MET A 1 28.46 -10.65 -26.43
N THR A 2 27.38 -10.56 -27.17
CA THR A 2 26.08 -10.13 -26.64
C THR A 2 25.39 -11.38 -26.07
N ALA A 3 25.03 -11.34 -24.78
CA ALA A 3 24.22 -12.39 -24.18
C ALA A 3 22.86 -12.49 -24.91
N PRO A 4 22.32 -13.70 -25.10
CA PRO A 4 21.01 -13.85 -25.70
C PRO A 4 19.95 -13.16 -24.80
N VAL A 5 19.02 -12.44 -25.44
CA VAL A 5 17.89 -11.85 -24.70
C VAL A 5 17.02 -13.00 -24.17
N PRO A 6 16.74 -13.07 -22.86
CA PRO A 6 15.89 -14.11 -22.32
C PRO A 6 14.46 -13.98 -22.88
N PRO A 7 13.73 -15.07 -23.03
CA PRO A 7 12.34 -15.01 -23.46
C PRO A 7 11.50 -14.21 -22.48
N LEU A 8 10.53 -13.46 -22.99
CA LEU A 8 9.57 -12.76 -22.14
C LEU A 8 8.75 -13.79 -21.35
N ARG A 9 8.63 -13.59 -20.03
CA ARG A 9 7.74 -14.39 -19.20
C ARG A 9 6.29 -14.02 -19.48
N ALA A 10 5.43 -15.02 -19.51
CA ALA A 10 4.00 -14.78 -19.47
C ALA A 10 3.66 -14.07 -18.13
N ARG A 11 2.92 -12.98 -18.20
CA ARG A 11 2.41 -12.34 -16.98
C ARG A 11 1.23 -13.16 -16.47
N PRO A 12 1.18 -13.47 -15.17
CA PRO A 12 -0.02 -14.03 -14.58
C PRO A 12 -1.18 -13.03 -14.72
N LEU A 13 -2.37 -13.56 -14.95
CA LEU A 13 -3.58 -12.74 -14.93
C LEU A 13 -3.87 -12.27 -13.50
N ALA A 14 -4.47 -11.09 -13.38
CA ALA A 14 -4.94 -10.60 -12.08
C ALA A 14 -5.94 -11.59 -11.46
N THR A 15 -5.77 -11.82 -10.17
CA THR A 15 -6.59 -12.74 -9.37
C THR A 15 -7.59 -11.94 -8.52
N MET A 16 -8.55 -12.62 -7.89
CA MET A 16 -9.46 -11.99 -6.91
C MET A 16 -8.69 -11.36 -5.76
N ARG A 17 -7.54 -11.94 -5.43
CA ARG A 17 -6.63 -11.42 -4.40
C ARG A 17 -6.02 -10.08 -4.79
N ASP A 18 -5.66 -9.90 -6.06
CA ASP A 18 -5.17 -8.62 -6.60
C ASP A 18 -6.26 -7.54 -6.67
N MET A 19 -7.52 -7.95 -6.55
CA MET A 19 -8.67 -7.04 -6.43
C MET A 19 -9.05 -6.74 -4.97
N GLY A 20 -8.27 -7.23 -4.00
CA GLY A 20 -8.53 -7.03 -2.58
C GLY A 20 -9.75 -7.78 -2.06
N MET A 21 -10.16 -8.83 -2.74
CA MET A 21 -11.27 -9.69 -2.29
C MET A 21 -10.82 -10.82 -1.35
N GLY A 22 -9.53 -10.82 -0.93
CA GLY A 22 -8.95 -11.81 -0.04
C GLY A 22 -8.98 -13.23 -0.61
N ASP A 23 -8.64 -14.20 0.23
CA ASP A 23 -8.92 -15.62 -0.02
C ASP A 23 -10.39 -15.89 0.34
N MET A 24 -11.32 -15.35 -0.42
CA MET A 24 -12.65 -15.95 -0.42
C MET A 24 -12.46 -17.33 -1.03
N GLY A 25 -12.32 -18.35 -0.18
CA GLY A 25 -12.36 -19.74 -0.59
C GLY A 25 -13.64 -19.96 -1.38
N MET A 26 -13.58 -19.67 -2.67
CA MET A 26 -14.62 -20.09 -3.57
C MET A 26 -14.49 -21.61 -3.71
N ASP A 27 -15.18 -22.30 -2.82
CA ASP A 27 -15.61 -23.65 -3.13
C ASP A 27 -16.46 -23.53 -4.41
N HIS A 28 -15.83 -23.80 -5.55
CA HIS A 28 -16.48 -23.80 -6.87
C HIS A 28 -17.65 -24.80 -6.93
N GLY A 29 -17.89 -25.57 -5.86
CA GLY A 29 -19.04 -26.47 -5.71
C GLY A 29 -20.30 -25.84 -5.15
N ALA A 30 -20.24 -24.65 -4.55
CA ALA A 30 -21.39 -24.03 -3.87
C ALA A 30 -22.09 -22.90 -4.68
N MET A 31 -21.65 -22.60 -5.90
CA MET A 31 -22.43 -21.76 -6.80
C MET A 31 -23.60 -22.59 -7.38
N GLY A 32 -24.56 -22.94 -6.51
CA GLY A 32 -25.89 -23.27 -6.95
C GLY A 32 -26.43 -22.10 -7.78
N HIS A 33 -26.82 -22.38 -9.02
CA HIS A 33 -27.52 -21.46 -9.89
C HIS A 33 -28.84 -21.00 -9.21
N GLY A 34 -28.74 -20.07 -8.29
CA GLY A 34 -29.86 -19.24 -7.90
C GLY A 34 -30.17 -18.35 -9.10
N MET A 35 -31.20 -18.71 -9.84
CA MET A 35 -31.76 -17.91 -10.92
C MET A 35 -32.22 -16.57 -10.32
N THR A 36 -31.36 -15.56 -10.39
CA THR A 36 -31.80 -14.17 -10.25
C THR A 36 -32.59 -13.82 -11.50
N ALA A 37 -33.70 -13.15 -11.29
CA ALA A 37 -34.57 -12.71 -12.39
C ALA A 37 -33.79 -11.95 -13.46
N PRO A 38 -34.14 -12.09 -14.76
CA PRO A 38 -33.44 -11.36 -15.83
C PRO A 38 -33.75 -9.87 -15.67
N GLY A 39 -32.76 -9.06 -15.31
CA GLY A 39 -32.95 -7.61 -15.37
C GLY A 39 -32.12 -6.72 -14.44
N GLU A 40 -31.47 -7.23 -13.41
CA GLU A 40 -30.58 -6.39 -12.62
C GLU A 40 -29.11 -6.82 -12.80
N PRO A 41 -28.24 -5.96 -13.38
CA PRO A 41 -26.81 -6.20 -13.31
C PRO A 41 -26.42 -6.19 -11.83
N MET A 42 -25.78 -7.26 -11.35
CA MET A 42 -25.13 -7.27 -10.04
C MET A 42 -24.07 -6.16 -10.04
N ARG A 43 -24.45 -4.99 -9.61
CA ARG A 43 -23.54 -3.90 -9.27
C ARG A 43 -22.93 -4.21 -7.91
N HIS A 44 -22.03 -5.17 -7.85
CA HIS A 44 -21.00 -5.13 -6.81
C HIS A 44 -20.19 -3.88 -7.12
N SER A 45 -20.54 -2.78 -6.47
CA SER A 45 -19.75 -1.57 -6.53
C SER A 45 -18.36 -1.93 -5.97
N MET A 46 -17.39 -2.12 -6.83
CA MET A 46 -15.98 -2.26 -6.42
C MET A 46 -15.47 -1.00 -5.69
N ARG A 47 -16.35 -0.02 -5.48
CA ARG A 47 -16.13 1.27 -4.87
C ARG A 47 -17.02 1.44 -3.63
N ASP A 48 -16.84 0.55 -2.65
CA ASP A 48 -17.53 0.71 -1.36
C ASP A 48 -16.75 1.66 -0.43
N MET A 49 -17.11 2.94 -0.50
CA MET A 49 -16.50 3.98 0.33
C MET A 49 -16.73 3.78 1.83
N LYS A 50 -17.65 2.90 2.25
CA LYS A 50 -17.87 2.62 3.67
C LYS A 50 -16.73 1.83 4.30
N SER A 51 -16.03 1.01 3.50
CA SER A 51 -14.85 0.27 3.96
C SER A 51 -13.59 1.13 4.06
N ALA A 52 -13.61 2.34 3.50
CA ALA A 52 -12.50 3.30 3.52
C ALA A 52 -12.99 4.71 3.87
N PRO A 53 -13.45 4.97 5.10
CA PRO A 53 -14.12 6.22 5.47
C PRO A 53 -13.23 7.47 5.41
N THR A 54 -11.91 7.30 5.43
CA THR A 54 -10.93 8.39 5.31
C THR A 54 -10.70 8.82 3.86
N VAL A 55 -11.01 7.95 2.91
CA VAL A 55 -10.80 8.22 1.47
C VAL A 55 -11.82 9.24 0.97
N LYS A 56 -11.34 10.26 0.27
CA LYS A 56 -12.21 11.23 -0.40
C LYS A 56 -12.81 10.63 -1.66
N ASP A 57 -14.11 10.80 -1.82
CA ASP A 57 -14.84 10.35 -3.00
C ASP A 57 -14.56 11.28 -4.19
N THR A 58 -13.51 10.95 -4.95
CA THR A 58 -13.03 11.73 -6.10
C THR A 58 -12.89 10.83 -7.34
N PRO A 59 -12.69 11.40 -8.54
CA PRO A 59 -12.42 10.63 -9.74
C PRO A 59 -11.12 9.78 -9.69
N THR A 60 -10.24 10.00 -8.72
CA THR A 60 -9.02 9.20 -8.51
C THR A 60 -9.30 7.86 -7.83
N VAL A 61 -10.51 7.63 -7.34
CA VAL A 61 -10.90 6.38 -6.68
C VAL A 61 -11.73 5.55 -7.65
N GLN A 62 -11.13 4.55 -8.29
CA GLN A 62 -11.83 3.63 -9.17
C GLN A 62 -12.40 2.43 -8.41
N SER A 63 -11.68 1.98 -7.39
CA SER A 63 -12.05 0.84 -6.54
C SER A 63 -11.61 1.08 -5.10
N ILE A 64 -12.18 0.33 -4.18
CA ILE A 64 -11.76 0.20 -2.78
C ILE A 64 -11.63 -1.30 -2.51
N SER A 65 -10.52 -1.70 -1.94
CA SER A 65 -10.28 -3.07 -1.52
C SER A 65 -11.16 -3.42 -0.33
N PRO A 66 -12.14 -4.31 -0.46
CA PRO A 66 -13.06 -4.60 0.64
C PRO A 66 -12.42 -5.43 1.75
N MET A 67 -11.39 -6.22 1.42
CA MET A 67 -10.68 -7.09 2.34
C MET A 67 -9.19 -7.14 1.98
N PRO A 68 -8.44 -6.05 2.24
CA PRO A 68 -7.00 -6.05 2.00
C PRO A 68 -6.33 -7.10 2.90
N VAL A 69 -5.28 -7.72 2.39
CA VAL A 69 -4.54 -8.76 3.10
C VAL A 69 -3.05 -8.41 3.17
N ASP A 70 -2.38 -8.80 4.25
CA ASP A 70 -0.93 -8.69 4.35
C ASP A 70 -0.26 -9.64 3.35
N ARG A 71 0.33 -9.04 2.30
CA ARG A 71 1.06 -9.74 1.23
C ARG A 71 2.59 -9.66 1.41
N THR A 72 3.08 -9.30 2.58
CA THR A 72 4.52 -9.19 2.86
C THR A 72 5.28 -10.52 2.79
N GLY A 73 4.57 -11.63 2.87
CA GLY A 73 5.10 -12.99 2.70
C GLY A 73 5.01 -13.52 1.27
N GLU A 74 4.58 -12.70 0.31
CA GLU A 74 4.49 -13.10 -1.08
C GLU A 74 5.61 -12.46 -1.91
N PRO A 75 6.14 -13.16 -2.94
CA PRO A 75 7.05 -12.55 -3.88
C PRO A 75 6.33 -11.41 -4.66
N GLY A 76 7.11 -10.46 -5.19
CA GLY A 76 6.55 -9.39 -6.01
C GLY A 76 5.88 -9.92 -7.27
N GLN A 77 4.95 -9.13 -7.84
CA GLN A 77 4.27 -9.48 -9.08
C GLN A 77 5.25 -9.87 -10.19
N GLY A 78 5.00 -11.01 -10.82
CA GLY A 78 5.84 -11.59 -11.87
C GLY A 78 7.04 -12.37 -11.33
N LEU A 79 7.12 -12.60 -10.02
CA LEU A 79 8.14 -13.42 -9.37
C LEU A 79 7.54 -14.67 -8.70
N GLU A 80 6.27 -14.97 -8.94
CA GLU A 80 5.51 -16.03 -8.28
C GLU A 80 6.12 -17.42 -8.57
N ASP A 81 6.69 -17.60 -9.78
CA ASP A 81 7.33 -18.83 -10.23
C ASP A 81 8.85 -18.83 -10.05
N VAL A 82 9.39 -17.81 -9.36
CA VAL A 82 10.83 -17.75 -9.11
C VAL A 82 11.13 -18.49 -7.81
N ALA A 83 11.81 -19.63 -7.94
CA ALA A 83 12.33 -20.35 -6.79
C ALA A 83 13.26 -19.41 -5.99
N ASP A 84 13.14 -19.44 -4.67
CA ASP A 84 13.96 -18.64 -3.74
C ASP A 84 13.80 -17.11 -3.89
N ALA A 85 12.66 -16.62 -4.43
CA ALA A 85 12.34 -15.19 -4.40
C ALA A 85 12.18 -14.71 -2.95
N LEU A 86 13.01 -13.74 -2.52
CA LEU A 86 12.92 -13.17 -1.18
C LEU A 86 11.64 -12.36 -1.01
N THR A 87 11.01 -12.54 0.14
CA THR A 87 9.85 -11.76 0.59
C THR A 87 10.24 -10.85 1.75
N TYR A 88 9.38 -9.89 2.13
CA TYR A 88 9.65 -9.08 3.30
C TYR A 88 9.69 -9.89 4.60
N ARG A 89 8.96 -11.00 4.68
CA ARG A 89 8.97 -11.89 5.86
C ARG A 89 10.26 -12.67 6.03
N ASP A 90 11.06 -12.83 4.97
CA ASP A 90 12.36 -13.49 5.05
C ASP A 90 13.44 -12.56 5.60
N LEU A 91 13.22 -11.23 5.53
CA LEU A 91 14.19 -10.26 5.97
C LEU A 91 14.18 -10.08 7.49
N VAL A 92 15.37 -9.94 8.05
CA VAL A 92 15.62 -9.66 9.46
C VAL A 92 16.68 -8.57 9.54
N ALA A 93 16.48 -7.57 10.38
CA ALA A 93 17.52 -6.57 10.65
C ALA A 93 18.70 -7.21 11.38
N LEU A 94 19.92 -6.93 10.92
CA LEU A 94 21.16 -7.47 11.53
C LEU A 94 21.29 -7.00 12.98
N ASP A 95 21.09 -5.71 13.20
CA ASP A 95 21.11 -5.08 14.51
C ASP A 95 19.69 -4.89 15.05
N ARG A 96 19.59 -4.79 16.36
CA ARG A 96 18.33 -4.41 17.01
C ARG A 96 17.92 -3.01 16.56
N ASN A 97 16.64 -2.84 16.26
CA ASN A 97 16.07 -1.53 15.85
C ASN A 97 16.30 -0.47 16.92
N PRO A 98 16.61 0.78 16.52
CA PRO A 98 16.97 1.85 17.44
C PRO A 98 15.79 2.27 18.35
N ASP A 99 14.55 2.11 17.89
CA ASP A 99 13.35 2.39 18.65
C ASP A 99 12.42 1.19 18.61
N THR A 100 12.14 0.62 19.78
CA THR A 100 11.28 -0.56 19.95
C THR A 100 10.04 -0.23 20.79
N ARG A 101 9.75 1.04 21.01
CA ARG A 101 8.54 1.48 21.73
C ARG A 101 7.29 1.05 20.96
N VAL A 102 6.22 0.82 21.70
CA VAL A 102 4.91 0.64 21.08
C VAL A 102 4.48 1.96 20.44
N PRO A 103 3.97 1.97 19.21
CA PRO A 103 3.47 3.17 18.57
C PRO A 103 2.36 3.85 19.40
N SER A 104 2.46 5.16 19.55
CA SER A 104 1.49 5.98 20.30
C SER A 104 0.25 6.34 19.48
N ARG A 105 0.36 6.25 18.15
CA ARG A 105 -0.71 6.54 17.19
C ARG A 105 -0.70 5.53 16.05
N GLN A 106 -1.88 5.30 15.50
CA GLN A 106 -2.04 4.49 14.28
C GLN A 106 -2.76 5.31 13.22
N MET A 107 -2.39 5.09 11.97
CA MET A 107 -3.07 5.67 10.82
C MET A 107 -3.10 4.70 9.65
N GLN A 108 -4.08 4.85 8.79
CA GLN A 108 -4.21 4.11 7.55
C GLN A 108 -4.20 5.09 6.38
N ILE A 109 -3.50 4.73 5.31
CA ILE A 109 -3.42 5.51 4.08
C ILE A 109 -3.75 4.58 2.93
N HIS A 110 -4.73 4.97 2.13
CA HIS A 110 -5.16 4.23 0.95
C HIS A 110 -4.42 4.72 -0.30
N LEU A 111 -3.87 3.77 -1.06
CA LEU A 111 -3.27 4.00 -2.36
C LEU A 111 -4.38 3.85 -3.40
N THR A 112 -4.86 4.96 -3.91
CA THR A 112 -6.01 5.00 -4.82
C THR A 112 -5.58 5.35 -6.24
N GLY A 113 -6.36 4.94 -7.23
CA GLY A 113 -6.05 5.22 -8.61
C GLY A 113 -7.25 5.07 -9.54
N ASN A 114 -7.11 5.67 -10.72
CA ASN A 114 -8.00 5.47 -11.85
C ASN A 114 -7.16 5.21 -13.08
N MET A 115 -7.11 3.95 -13.50
CA MET A 115 -6.24 3.51 -14.60
C MET A 115 -6.70 4.05 -15.96
N GLU A 116 -7.99 4.24 -16.16
CA GLU A 116 -8.54 4.76 -17.43
C GLU A 116 -8.13 6.23 -17.65
N ARG A 117 -8.09 7.00 -16.57
CA ARG A 117 -7.72 8.43 -16.60
C ARG A 117 -6.27 8.68 -16.21
N TYR A 118 -5.53 7.62 -15.88
CA TYR A 118 -4.16 7.67 -15.41
C TYR A 118 -3.97 8.65 -14.24
N MET A 119 -4.78 8.51 -13.22
CA MET A 119 -4.77 9.35 -12.02
C MET A 119 -4.41 8.51 -10.81
N TRP A 120 -3.51 9.00 -9.97
CA TRP A 120 -3.01 8.28 -8.81
C TRP A 120 -2.99 9.21 -7.60
N ALA A 121 -3.30 8.69 -6.41
CA ALA A 121 -3.49 9.51 -5.22
C ALA A 121 -3.26 8.74 -3.93
N PHE A 122 -3.12 9.46 -2.83
CA PHE A 122 -3.30 8.96 -1.47
C PHE A 122 -4.66 9.42 -0.95
N ASP A 123 -5.43 8.51 -0.36
CA ASP A 123 -6.75 8.78 0.21
C ASP A 123 -7.70 9.55 -0.73
N GLY A 124 -7.59 9.29 -2.03
CA GLY A 124 -8.39 9.94 -3.06
C GLY A 124 -7.94 11.35 -3.45
N MET A 125 -6.84 11.86 -2.87
CA MET A 125 -6.36 13.23 -3.11
C MET A 125 -5.00 13.23 -3.81
N LYS A 126 -4.92 13.85 -4.98
CA LYS A 126 -3.65 14.13 -5.66
C LYS A 126 -2.88 15.24 -4.94
N MET A 127 -1.57 15.29 -5.14
CA MET A 127 -0.72 16.29 -4.51
C MET A 127 -1.23 17.73 -4.65
N ASN A 128 -1.72 18.10 -5.83
CA ASN A 128 -2.22 19.45 -6.10
C ASN A 128 -3.62 19.73 -5.50
N GLU A 129 -4.25 18.73 -4.91
CA GLU A 129 -5.56 18.83 -4.26
C GLU A 129 -5.45 18.81 -2.73
N VAL A 130 -4.28 18.39 -2.22
CA VAL A 130 -4.01 18.32 -0.77
C VAL A 130 -3.81 19.72 -0.20
N THR A 131 -4.55 20.03 0.87
CA THR A 131 -4.52 21.34 1.52
C THR A 131 -3.66 21.39 2.77
N ALA A 132 -3.32 20.23 3.34
CA ALA A 132 -2.50 20.12 4.53
C ALA A 132 -1.59 18.89 4.45
N PRO A 133 -0.34 18.98 4.92
CA PRO A 133 0.56 17.84 4.98
C PRO A 133 0.09 16.81 6.04
N ILE A 134 0.65 15.60 5.98
CA ILE A 134 0.48 14.58 7.02
C ILE A 134 1.34 14.98 8.23
N PRO A 135 0.75 15.32 9.39
CA PRO A 135 1.51 15.82 10.52
C PRO A 135 2.04 14.70 11.40
N PHE A 136 3.32 14.80 11.77
CA PHE A 136 3.95 14.03 12.83
C PHE A 136 4.57 14.97 13.86
N THR A 137 4.52 14.55 15.12
CA THR A 137 5.23 15.23 16.20
C THR A 137 6.65 14.69 16.32
N LEU A 138 7.64 15.55 16.49
CA LEU A 138 9.04 15.14 16.65
C LEU A 138 9.18 14.15 17.82
N GLY A 139 9.82 13.02 17.54
CA GLY A 139 9.99 11.91 18.50
C GLY A 139 8.76 11.00 18.65
N GLU A 140 7.65 11.29 17.98
CA GLU A 140 6.49 10.41 17.94
C GLU A 140 6.82 9.09 17.24
N ARG A 141 6.26 7.99 17.75
CA ARG A 141 6.29 6.70 17.07
C ARG A 141 4.90 6.35 16.58
N VAL A 142 4.77 6.22 15.28
CA VAL A 142 3.49 6.05 14.58
C VAL A 142 3.48 4.71 13.84
N ARG A 143 2.37 3.98 13.93
CA ARG A 143 2.09 2.84 13.06
C ARG A 143 1.31 3.30 11.84
N VAL A 144 1.82 3.01 10.66
CA VAL A 144 1.18 3.34 9.39
C VAL A 144 0.83 2.04 8.66
N THR A 145 -0.42 1.91 8.25
CA THR A 145 -0.87 0.84 7.36
C THR A 145 -1.19 1.43 5.99
N LEU A 146 -0.49 0.96 4.97
CA LEU A 146 -0.77 1.30 3.58
C LEU A 146 -1.70 0.22 3.00
N VAL A 147 -2.81 0.63 2.40
CA VAL A 147 -3.77 -0.26 1.73
C VAL A 147 -3.75 0.06 0.23
N ASN A 148 -3.54 -0.95 -0.59
CA ASN A 148 -3.53 -0.76 -2.04
C ASN A 148 -4.89 -1.12 -2.65
N ASP A 149 -5.66 -0.11 -2.98
CA ASP A 149 -6.98 -0.23 -3.61
C ASP A 149 -6.90 -0.36 -5.14
N THR A 150 -5.69 -0.43 -5.70
CA THR A 150 -5.45 -0.48 -7.14
C THR A 150 -4.98 -1.85 -7.61
N MET A 151 -4.99 -2.07 -8.91
CA MET A 151 -4.49 -3.30 -9.52
C MET A 151 -3.01 -3.23 -9.92
N MET A 152 -2.27 -2.24 -9.42
CA MET A 152 -0.84 -2.10 -9.67
C MET A 152 -0.07 -2.07 -8.35
N THR A 153 1.14 -2.61 -8.38
CA THR A 153 2.08 -2.48 -7.26
C THR A 153 2.57 -1.04 -7.13
N HIS A 154 2.65 -0.54 -5.90
CA HIS A 154 3.18 0.78 -5.60
C HIS A 154 4.36 0.69 -4.63
N PRO A 155 5.59 0.99 -5.07
CA PRO A 155 6.72 1.19 -4.16
C PRO A 155 6.58 2.57 -3.49
N ILE A 156 6.19 2.59 -2.24
CA ILE A 156 5.96 3.82 -1.46
C ILE A 156 7.22 4.17 -0.68
N HIS A 157 7.69 5.40 -0.86
CA HIS A 157 8.90 5.95 -0.28
C HIS A 157 8.61 7.16 0.59
N LEU A 158 9.25 7.19 1.76
CA LEU A 158 9.31 8.34 2.65
C LEU A 158 10.75 8.86 2.72
N HIS A 159 10.93 10.13 2.41
CA HIS A 159 12.21 10.80 2.58
C HIS A 159 12.55 11.03 4.07
N GLY A 160 13.82 11.19 4.35
CA GLY A 160 14.35 11.59 5.66
C GLY A 160 14.22 10.56 6.78
N HIS A 161 13.49 9.47 6.57
CA HIS A 161 13.20 8.48 7.60
C HIS A 161 13.41 7.05 7.14
N PHE A 162 13.73 6.19 8.10
CA PHE A 162 13.59 4.75 7.97
C PHE A 162 12.41 4.29 8.83
N PHE A 163 11.72 3.25 8.37
CA PHE A 163 10.62 2.62 9.09
C PHE A 163 10.85 1.11 9.21
N GLU A 164 10.28 0.49 10.22
CA GLU A 164 10.38 -0.94 10.51
C GLU A 164 9.11 -1.65 10.06
N LEU A 165 9.25 -2.63 9.14
CA LEU A 165 8.11 -3.40 8.64
C LEU A 165 7.58 -4.37 9.70
N VAL A 166 6.28 -4.35 9.94
CA VAL A 166 5.62 -5.24 10.90
C VAL A 166 5.43 -6.63 10.28
N THR A 167 6.51 -7.41 10.23
CA THR A 167 6.55 -8.77 9.64
C THR A 167 6.69 -9.88 10.68
N GLY A 168 6.47 -9.58 11.96
CA GLY A 168 6.59 -10.54 13.05
C GLY A 168 8.02 -10.76 13.57
N LYS A 169 8.98 -9.91 13.19
CA LYS A 169 10.39 -10.02 13.62
C LYS A 169 10.70 -9.22 14.91
N GLY A 170 9.71 -8.61 15.53
CA GLY A 170 9.88 -7.83 16.76
C GLY A 170 10.96 -6.76 16.64
N ASP A 171 11.89 -6.72 17.59
CA ASP A 171 12.99 -5.75 17.64
C ASP A 171 14.00 -5.84 16.49
N HIS A 172 13.90 -6.87 15.66
CA HIS A 172 14.70 -7.08 14.46
C HIS A 172 13.88 -6.97 13.18
N ALA A 173 12.78 -6.20 13.22
CA ALA A 173 11.97 -5.91 12.04
C ALA A 173 12.83 -5.26 10.94
N PRO A 174 12.63 -5.63 9.66
CA PRO A 174 13.46 -5.09 8.58
C PRO A 174 13.21 -3.59 8.40
N ARG A 175 14.31 -2.81 8.45
CA ARG A 175 14.28 -1.36 8.24
C ARG A 175 14.34 -1.02 6.75
N LYS A 176 13.41 -0.20 6.33
CA LYS A 176 13.24 0.25 4.94
C LYS A 176 12.97 1.75 4.91
N HIS A 177 13.14 2.36 3.76
CA HIS A 177 12.66 3.70 3.42
C HIS A 177 11.72 3.66 2.22
N THR A 178 11.60 2.49 1.58
CA THR A 178 10.69 2.21 0.46
C THR A 178 10.12 0.81 0.65
N VAL A 179 8.82 0.66 0.45
CA VAL A 179 8.13 -0.61 0.53
C VAL A 179 7.15 -0.80 -0.63
N ASN A 180 7.18 -1.95 -1.27
CA ASN A 180 6.20 -2.33 -2.28
C ASN A 180 4.90 -2.75 -1.61
N VAL A 181 3.80 -2.12 -2.01
CA VAL A 181 2.46 -2.54 -1.63
C VAL A 181 1.81 -3.20 -2.84
N GLN A 182 1.61 -4.51 -2.76
CA GLN A 182 1.03 -5.29 -3.85
C GLN A 182 -0.45 -4.98 -4.04
N PRO A 183 -1.03 -5.19 -5.23
CA PRO A 183 -2.46 -4.99 -5.50
C PRO A 183 -3.34 -5.73 -4.49
N GLY A 184 -4.40 -5.09 -4.01
CA GLY A 184 -5.31 -5.66 -3.03
C GLY A 184 -4.68 -6.02 -1.69
N GLY A 185 -3.42 -5.61 -1.48
CA GLY A 185 -2.66 -5.91 -0.28
C GLY A 185 -2.57 -4.74 0.67
N GLU A 186 -2.13 -5.05 1.89
CA GLU A 186 -1.72 -4.06 2.87
C GLU A 186 -0.30 -4.30 3.37
N VAL A 187 0.34 -3.24 3.80
CA VAL A 187 1.65 -3.28 4.47
C VAL A 187 1.61 -2.36 5.67
N THR A 188 2.01 -2.88 6.82
CA THR A 188 2.12 -2.11 8.05
C THR A 188 3.58 -1.90 8.43
N PHE A 189 3.92 -0.68 8.84
CA PHE A 189 5.23 -0.33 9.39
C PHE A 189 5.12 0.62 10.58
N ASP A 190 6.14 0.59 11.42
CA ASP A 190 6.33 1.53 12.52
C ASP A 190 7.40 2.56 12.14
N LEU A 191 7.09 3.83 12.35
CA LEU A 191 7.94 4.97 12.04
C LEU A 191 8.20 5.79 13.31
N THR A 192 9.46 6.13 13.57
CA THR A 192 9.80 7.17 14.54
C THR A 192 10.11 8.46 13.79
N ALA A 193 9.37 9.52 14.06
CA ALA A 193 9.54 10.83 13.46
C ALA A 193 10.73 11.57 14.09
N ASP A 194 11.95 11.16 13.76
CA ASP A 194 13.20 11.60 14.40
C ASP A 194 13.92 12.73 13.66
N ALA A 195 13.49 13.08 12.46
CA ALA A 195 14.07 14.15 11.65
C ALA A 195 13.05 15.28 11.44
N PRO A 196 13.24 16.48 12.03
CA PRO A 196 12.35 17.60 11.80
C PRO A 196 12.44 18.13 10.36
N GLY A 197 11.33 18.59 9.80
CA GLY A 197 11.28 19.13 8.45
C GLY A 197 10.04 18.73 7.67
N ASP A 198 10.08 19.00 6.37
CA ASP A 198 9.07 18.63 5.39
C ASP A 198 9.66 17.57 4.46
N TRP A 199 9.02 16.42 4.43
CA TRP A 199 9.54 15.23 3.77
C TRP A 199 8.59 14.75 2.68
N ALA A 200 9.12 14.48 1.48
CA ALA A 200 8.34 13.90 0.42
C ALA A 200 7.92 12.46 0.77
N PHE A 201 6.64 12.16 0.58
CA PHE A 201 6.04 10.84 0.70
C PHE A 201 5.35 10.51 -0.61
N HIS A 202 5.85 9.51 -1.34
CA HIS A 202 5.40 9.30 -2.71
C HIS A 202 5.58 7.87 -3.21
N CYS A 203 4.86 7.54 -4.28
CA CYS A 203 5.14 6.36 -5.08
C CYS A 203 6.44 6.55 -5.86
N HIS A 204 7.35 5.57 -5.84
CA HIS A 204 8.63 5.64 -6.53
C HIS A 204 8.53 5.26 -8.03
N LEU A 205 7.37 4.86 -8.52
CA LEU A 205 7.07 4.84 -9.94
C LEU A 205 6.83 6.28 -10.41
N LEU A 206 7.77 6.82 -11.19
CA LEU A 206 7.78 8.25 -11.56
C LEU A 206 6.47 8.72 -12.18
N TYR A 207 5.88 7.93 -13.06
CA TYR A 207 4.62 8.30 -13.70
C TYR A 207 3.44 8.35 -12.74
N HIS A 208 3.41 7.48 -11.71
CA HIS A 208 2.39 7.54 -10.66
C HIS A 208 2.59 8.77 -9.76
N MET A 209 3.83 9.05 -9.38
CA MET A 209 4.18 10.24 -8.61
C MET A 209 3.75 11.51 -9.36
N HIS A 210 4.13 11.66 -10.63
CA HIS A 210 3.77 12.83 -11.45
C HIS A 210 2.26 12.95 -11.68
N ALA A 211 1.55 11.83 -11.76
CA ALA A 211 0.09 11.81 -11.93
C ALA A 211 -0.67 12.08 -10.62
N GLY A 212 0.03 12.30 -9.49
CA GLY A 212 -0.55 12.77 -8.24
C GLY A 212 -0.26 11.98 -6.97
N MET A 213 0.35 10.76 -7.05
CA MET A 213 0.64 9.94 -5.88
C MET A 213 1.88 10.46 -5.13
N MET A 214 1.74 11.63 -4.57
CA MET A 214 2.73 12.33 -3.76
C MET A 214 2.05 13.22 -2.72
N GLN A 215 2.60 13.26 -1.51
CA GLN A 215 2.21 14.16 -0.43
C GLN A 215 3.45 14.61 0.35
N VAL A 216 3.24 15.53 1.30
CA VAL A 216 4.27 15.98 2.23
C VAL A 216 3.93 15.46 3.62
N VAL A 217 4.92 14.89 4.29
CA VAL A 217 4.92 14.60 5.72
C VAL A 217 5.65 15.74 6.42
N THR A 218 5.05 16.32 7.46
CA THR A 218 5.72 17.33 8.29
C THR A 218 6.07 16.74 9.65
N VAL A 219 7.28 17.02 10.12
CA VAL A 219 7.71 16.68 11.48
C VAL A 219 8.01 17.98 12.22
N ARG A 220 7.25 18.28 13.28
CA ARG A 220 7.35 19.50 14.07
C ARG A 220 7.43 19.17 15.57
N ALA A 221 8.00 20.10 16.35
CA ALA A 221 7.92 20.01 17.80
C ALA A 221 6.47 20.07 18.30
N ALA A 222 6.17 19.48 19.44
CA ALA A 222 4.80 19.43 19.97
C ALA A 222 4.20 20.83 20.19
N GLU A 223 5.01 21.83 20.53
CA GLU A 223 4.63 23.22 20.72
C GLU A 223 4.26 23.95 19.40
N ASP A 224 4.69 23.42 18.25
CA ASP A 224 4.44 23.99 16.93
C ASP A 224 3.21 23.36 16.22
N VAL A 225 2.57 22.38 16.85
CA VAL A 225 1.44 21.61 16.26
C VAL A 225 0.09 22.09 16.79
N ALA A 226 0.06 23.10 17.69
CA ALA A 226 -1.14 23.64 18.34
C ALA A 226 -1.94 24.62 17.46
#